data_3e9d070fa15ef41f5b8764b1021bce65
#
_entry.id   3e9d070fa15ef41f5b8764b1021bce65
#
_cell.length_a   1.000
_cell.length_b   1.000
_cell.length_c   1.000
_cell.angle_alpha   90.00
_cell.angle_beta   90.00
_cell.angle_gamma   90.00
#
_symmetry.space_group_name_H-M   'P 1'
#
loop_
_entity.id
_entity.type
_entity.pdbx_description
1 polymer ?
#
loop_
_entity_poly.entity_id
_entity_poly.type
_entity_poly.pdbx_seq_one_letter_code
_entity_poly.pdbx_strand_id
1 'polypeptide(L)'
;IRFIPVRHEQSAAHMEDAYSRISGKAGVCIGQNGPGITNMVTSVAAANMGHTPMVVICPSAGTPTVGWDGFQECDTVGVFKPITKGTVRIPHPSRAADCTRTAFRMAYALRGPVLLDVPRDYFYGEVEDYILEPHQYRVDDRGCGSPESLQKAAELFAKAERPVIISGRGVVDTDCQNIVAEIAELMTAPVACTYLHNDAFPADHPLWMGPIGYMGSKAAMNTVAEADVILAIGTRLSVFGTTPQYDINYFPETAKIIQIDINPLNIARTHPVEVGIIFIAHALPLLSLIPFLCVTSSVTWSFV
;
A
#
# COMPACT_ATOMS: atom_id res chain seq x y z
N ILE A 1 10.31 19.01 17.48
CA ILE A 1 10.50 17.67 16.82
C ILE A 1 11.29 16.77 17.77
N ARG A 2 10.81 15.53 17.98
CA ARG A 2 11.55 14.54 18.74
C ARG A 2 12.58 13.86 17.81
N PHE A 3 13.86 13.93 18.18
CA PHE A 3 14.94 13.29 17.47
C PHE A 3 15.36 11.99 18.20
N ILE A 4 15.46 10.89 17.45
CA ILE A 4 15.86 9.58 17.99
C ILE A 4 17.15 9.14 17.30
N PRO A 5 18.30 9.25 17.99
CA PRO A 5 19.57 8.80 17.42
C PRO A 5 19.66 7.26 17.39
N VAL A 6 20.25 6.75 16.32
CA VAL A 6 20.53 5.32 16.14
C VAL A 6 22.02 5.04 15.99
N ARG A 7 22.42 3.78 16.12
CA ARG A 7 23.82 3.36 15.95
C ARG A 7 24.18 3.06 14.50
N HIS A 8 23.19 2.67 13.71
CA HIS A 8 23.35 2.36 12.29
C HIS A 8 22.14 2.90 11.53
N GLU A 9 22.37 3.60 10.45
CA GLU A 9 21.34 4.34 9.71
C GLU A 9 20.26 3.41 9.09
N GLN A 10 20.62 2.19 8.75
CA GLN A 10 19.64 1.18 8.33
C GLN A 10 18.54 0.98 9.38
N SER A 11 18.91 1.00 10.67
CA SER A 11 17.93 0.87 11.75
C SER A 11 16.97 2.04 11.80
N ALA A 12 17.43 3.27 11.51
CA ALA A 12 16.57 4.45 11.46
C ALA A 12 15.47 4.26 10.42
N ALA A 13 15.83 3.87 9.20
CA ALA A 13 14.84 3.71 8.12
C ALA A 13 13.93 2.50 8.35
N HIS A 14 14.37 1.41 9.00
CA HIS A 14 13.47 0.32 9.42
C HIS A 14 12.51 0.74 10.55
N MET A 15 12.97 1.55 11.50
CA MET A 15 12.10 2.11 12.55
C MET A 15 11.01 2.99 11.94
N GLU A 16 11.36 3.80 10.94
CA GLU A 16 10.40 4.63 10.22
C GLU A 16 9.42 3.82 9.38
N ASP A 17 9.87 2.74 8.73
CA ASP A 17 8.98 1.82 8.02
C ASP A 17 7.95 1.21 9.00
N ALA A 18 8.39 0.72 10.15
CA ALA A 18 7.51 0.18 11.18
C ALA A 18 6.56 1.25 11.75
N TYR A 19 7.08 2.43 12.09
CA TYR A 19 6.27 3.55 12.58
C TYR A 19 5.16 3.93 11.59
N SER A 20 5.51 4.05 10.32
CA SER A 20 4.56 4.43 9.29
C SER A 20 3.47 3.38 9.10
N ARG A 21 3.81 2.09 9.15
CA ARG A 21 2.84 0.99 9.05
C ARG A 21 1.85 0.97 10.20
N ILE A 22 2.29 1.23 11.42
CA ILE A 22 1.45 1.16 12.62
C ILE A 22 0.64 2.44 12.82
N SER A 23 1.26 3.60 12.57
CA SER A 23 0.62 4.90 12.86
C SER A 23 -0.21 5.46 11.70
N GLY A 24 -0.04 4.93 10.47
CA GLY A 24 -0.60 5.50 9.25
C GLY A 24 0.03 6.85 8.83
N LYS A 25 1.09 7.30 9.54
CA LYS A 25 1.77 8.57 9.29
C LYS A 25 3.09 8.34 8.58
N ALA A 26 3.48 9.23 7.66
CA ALA A 26 4.80 9.16 7.06
C ALA A 26 5.88 9.44 8.10
N GLY A 27 6.81 8.50 8.25
CA GLY A 27 7.98 8.65 9.06
C GLY A 27 9.06 9.47 8.35
N VAL A 28 10.02 9.99 9.13
CA VAL A 28 11.14 10.78 8.63
C VAL A 28 12.44 10.23 9.16
N CYS A 29 13.36 9.87 8.30
CA CYS A 29 14.73 9.51 8.67
C CYS A 29 15.74 10.40 7.96
N ILE A 30 16.88 10.58 8.60
CA ILE A 30 18.01 11.37 8.08
C ILE A 30 19.30 10.59 8.29
N GLY A 31 20.18 10.61 7.30
CA GLY A 31 21.52 10.05 7.38
C GLY A 31 22.57 11.05 6.96
N GLN A 32 23.82 10.78 7.31
CA GLN A 32 24.95 11.57 6.85
C GLN A 32 25.16 11.39 5.35
N ASN A 33 25.60 12.44 4.68
CA ASN A 33 25.99 12.38 3.25
C ASN A 33 26.95 11.21 2.97
N GLY A 34 26.80 10.58 1.81
CA GLY A 34 27.62 9.44 1.38
C GLY A 34 27.29 8.16 2.18
N PRO A 35 28.20 7.65 3.02
CA PRO A 35 28.04 6.34 3.65
C PRO A 35 26.84 6.25 4.59
N GLY A 36 26.47 7.30 5.31
CA GLY A 36 25.32 7.27 6.21
C GLY A 36 24.01 7.10 5.44
N ILE A 37 23.79 7.88 4.39
CA ILE A 37 22.56 7.75 3.61
C ILE A 37 22.53 6.44 2.81
N THR A 38 23.66 5.98 2.27
CA THR A 38 23.70 4.70 1.53
C THR A 38 23.46 3.49 2.41
N ASN A 39 23.76 3.55 3.72
CA ASN A 39 23.38 2.52 4.68
C ASN A 39 21.85 2.32 4.80
N MET A 40 21.03 3.28 4.38
CA MET A 40 19.57 3.18 4.41
C MET A 40 18.97 2.46 3.20
N VAL A 41 19.75 2.16 2.16
CA VAL A 41 19.27 1.60 0.89
C VAL A 41 18.39 0.37 1.11
N THR A 42 18.81 -0.59 1.90
CA THR A 42 18.05 -1.83 2.18
C THR A 42 16.67 -1.53 2.77
N SER A 43 16.62 -0.66 3.77
CA SER A 43 15.37 -0.34 4.48
C SER A 43 14.43 0.49 3.62
N VAL A 44 14.96 1.44 2.85
CA VAL A 44 14.17 2.25 1.93
C VAL A 44 13.62 1.40 0.78
N ALA A 45 14.42 0.45 0.27
CA ALA A 45 13.94 -0.51 -0.73
C ALA A 45 12.81 -1.39 -0.16
N ALA A 46 12.93 -1.86 1.08
CA ALA A 46 11.88 -2.62 1.77
C ALA A 46 10.59 -1.78 1.94
N ALA A 47 10.71 -0.53 2.37
CA ALA A 47 9.59 0.40 2.49
C ALA A 47 8.91 0.67 1.13
N ASN A 48 9.69 0.79 0.06
CA ASN A 48 9.15 0.95 -1.30
C ASN A 48 8.36 -0.27 -1.74
N MET A 49 8.87 -1.47 -1.53
CA MET A 49 8.17 -2.72 -1.83
C MET A 49 6.93 -2.91 -0.96
N GLY A 50 6.99 -2.45 0.29
CA GLY A 50 5.88 -2.44 1.23
C GLY A 50 4.88 -1.30 1.02
N HIS A 51 5.07 -0.40 0.07
CA HIS A 51 4.23 0.78 -0.16
C HIS A 51 4.05 1.66 1.09
N THR A 52 5.12 1.79 1.88
CA THR A 52 5.11 2.54 3.14
C THR A 52 5.51 3.99 2.90
N PRO A 53 4.67 4.98 3.22
CA PRO A 53 5.02 6.40 3.11
C PRO A 53 6.19 6.75 4.03
N MET A 54 7.24 7.37 3.47
CA MET A 54 8.44 7.75 4.20
C MET A 54 9.10 8.95 3.51
N VAL A 55 9.67 9.86 4.28
CA VAL A 55 10.54 10.93 3.76
C VAL A 55 11.95 10.69 4.25
N VAL A 56 12.86 10.49 3.33
CA VAL A 56 14.29 10.28 3.59
C VAL A 56 15.02 11.59 3.35
N ILE A 57 15.46 12.27 4.40
CA ILE A 57 16.24 13.49 4.28
C ILE A 57 17.69 13.11 4.00
N CYS A 58 18.16 13.51 2.85
CA CYS A 58 19.50 13.24 2.36
C CYS A 58 20.31 14.54 2.29
N PRO A 59 21.24 14.80 3.21
CA PRO A 59 22.23 15.83 3.00
C PRO A 59 23.10 15.48 1.80
N SER A 60 23.36 16.43 0.93
CA SER A 60 24.23 16.28 -0.23
C SER A 60 25.40 17.28 -0.20
N ALA A 61 26.33 17.17 -1.14
CA ALA A 61 27.44 18.12 -1.26
C ALA A 61 26.92 19.56 -1.35
N GLY A 62 27.65 20.47 -0.73
CA GLY A 62 27.31 21.91 -0.76
C GLY A 62 27.35 22.48 -2.18
N THR A 63 26.42 23.38 -2.49
CA THR A 63 26.29 23.95 -3.84
C THR A 63 27.56 24.61 -4.41
N PRO A 64 28.43 25.24 -3.59
CA PRO A 64 29.64 25.83 -4.12
C PRO A 64 30.72 24.84 -4.56
N THR A 65 30.64 23.58 -4.09
CA THR A 65 31.72 22.59 -4.26
C THR A 65 31.28 21.26 -4.84
N VAL A 66 30.00 21.13 -5.19
CA VAL A 66 29.46 19.91 -5.81
C VAL A 66 30.21 19.59 -7.11
N GLY A 67 30.63 18.34 -7.27
CA GLY A 67 31.43 17.88 -8.42
C GLY A 67 32.94 18.10 -8.30
N TRP A 68 33.43 18.54 -7.13
CA TRP A 68 34.85 18.72 -6.87
C TRP A 68 35.46 17.59 -6.02
N ASP A 69 34.82 16.43 -5.99
CA ASP A 69 35.26 15.27 -5.22
C ASP A 69 35.37 15.59 -3.71
N GLY A 70 34.35 16.27 -3.19
CA GLY A 70 34.28 16.65 -1.77
C GLY A 70 34.18 15.43 -0.85
N PHE A 71 34.54 15.62 0.44
CA PHE A 71 34.48 14.55 1.42
C PHE A 71 33.08 13.89 1.46
N GLN A 72 33.04 12.58 1.20
CA GLN A 72 31.82 11.76 1.14
C GLN A 72 30.80 12.19 0.08
N GLU A 73 31.23 12.92 -0.93
CA GLU A 73 30.35 13.22 -2.07
C GLU A 73 29.94 11.93 -2.79
N CYS A 74 28.66 11.78 -3.04
CA CYS A 74 28.09 10.61 -3.67
C CYS A 74 26.83 11.01 -4.45
N ASP A 75 26.57 10.38 -5.60
CA ASP A 75 25.31 10.53 -6.33
C ASP A 75 24.18 9.77 -5.60
N THR A 76 23.73 10.33 -4.49
CA THR A 76 22.66 9.77 -3.68
C THR A 76 21.34 9.72 -4.41
N VAL A 77 21.07 10.70 -5.29
CA VAL A 77 19.86 10.72 -6.13
C VAL A 77 19.85 9.52 -7.07
N GLY A 78 20.97 9.22 -7.73
CA GLY A 78 21.12 8.05 -8.59
C GLY A 78 20.95 6.75 -7.83
N VAL A 79 21.53 6.62 -6.64
CA VAL A 79 21.40 5.44 -5.77
C VAL A 79 19.95 5.19 -5.33
N PHE A 80 19.21 6.23 -4.95
CA PHE A 80 17.87 6.09 -4.40
C PHE A 80 16.75 6.12 -5.46
N LYS A 81 17.03 6.58 -6.69
CA LYS A 81 16.03 6.66 -7.76
C LYS A 81 15.23 5.37 -7.98
N PRO A 82 15.83 4.16 -8.06
CA PRO A 82 15.08 2.92 -8.30
C PRO A 82 14.29 2.41 -7.09
N ILE A 83 14.57 2.91 -5.90
CA ILE A 83 14.00 2.42 -4.64
C ILE A 83 13.09 3.44 -3.95
N THR A 84 12.78 4.57 -4.60
CA THR A 84 11.88 5.60 -4.10
C THR A 84 10.78 5.91 -5.11
N LYS A 85 9.71 6.56 -4.66
CA LYS A 85 8.64 7.07 -5.54
C LYS A 85 9.02 8.37 -6.24
N GLY A 86 10.07 9.01 -5.77
CA GLY A 86 10.62 10.21 -6.37
C GLY A 86 11.67 10.86 -5.51
N THR A 87 12.33 11.85 -6.10
CA THR A 87 13.32 12.68 -5.44
C THR A 87 12.92 14.14 -5.56
N VAL A 88 12.98 14.84 -4.45
CA VAL A 88 12.78 16.30 -4.39
C VAL A 88 14.08 16.93 -3.93
N ARG A 89 14.75 17.65 -4.82
CA ARG A 89 15.94 18.46 -4.46
C ARG A 89 15.50 19.85 -4.08
N ILE A 90 16.03 20.38 -2.98
CA ILE A 90 15.84 21.78 -2.61
C ILE A 90 16.77 22.64 -3.46
N PRO A 91 16.23 23.47 -4.37
CA PRO A 91 17.06 24.25 -5.29
C PRO A 91 17.61 25.55 -4.67
N HIS A 92 16.97 26.03 -3.60
CA HIS A 92 17.33 27.25 -2.89
C HIS A 92 16.76 27.18 -1.44
N PRO A 93 17.43 27.75 -0.42
CA PRO A 93 16.95 27.70 0.96
C PRO A 93 15.50 28.18 1.16
N SER A 94 15.07 29.23 0.47
CA SER A 94 13.69 29.76 0.55
C SER A 94 12.61 28.77 0.03
N ARG A 95 13.03 27.67 -0.61
CA ARG A 95 12.15 26.62 -1.11
C ARG A 95 12.07 25.42 -0.17
N ALA A 96 12.69 25.50 1.03
CA ALA A 96 12.77 24.37 1.95
C ALA A 96 11.38 23.84 2.36
N ALA A 97 10.45 24.73 2.74
CA ALA A 97 9.13 24.31 3.17
C ALA A 97 8.27 23.74 2.05
N ASP A 98 8.25 24.34 0.88
CA ASP A 98 7.43 23.83 -0.23
C ASP A 98 7.99 22.54 -0.83
N CYS A 99 9.30 22.36 -0.87
CA CYS A 99 9.94 21.10 -1.25
C CYS A 99 9.64 20.00 -0.22
N THR A 100 9.73 20.31 1.07
CA THR A 100 9.36 19.37 2.14
C THR A 100 7.88 18.97 2.04
N ARG A 101 6.97 19.94 1.87
CA ARG A 101 5.54 19.65 1.62
C ARG A 101 5.34 18.74 0.41
N THR A 102 6.08 18.99 -0.66
CA THR A 102 6.02 18.19 -1.88
C THR A 102 6.48 16.76 -1.63
N ALA A 103 7.57 16.55 -0.87
CA ALA A 103 8.06 15.23 -0.51
C ALA A 103 7.01 14.45 0.31
N PHE A 104 6.42 15.06 1.32
CA PHE A 104 5.33 14.43 2.09
C PHE A 104 4.10 14.12 1.23
N ARG A 105 3.65 15.08 0.42
CA ARG A 105 2.52 14.88 -0.49
C ARG A 105 2.76 13.70 -1.44
N MET A 106 3.95 13.59 -2.02
CA MET A 106 4.33 12.48 -2.89
C MET A 106 4.36 11.16 -2.12
N ALA A 107 4.95 11.13 -0.91
CA ALA A 107 5.03 9.91 -0.09
C ALA A 107 3.64 9.34 0.21
N TYR A 108 2.68 10.20 0.56
CA TYR A 108 1.30 9.78 0.81
C TYR A 108 0.53 9.42 -0.46
N ALA A 109 0.61 10.24 -1.51
CA ALA A 109 -0.14 10.03 -2.74
C ALA A 109 0.32 8.79 -3.51
N LEU A 110 1.65 8.56 -3.57
CA LEU A 110 2.26 7.45 -4.30
C LEU A 110 2.50 6.21 -3.43
N ARG A 111 2.21 6.30 -2.13
CA ARG A 111 2.39 5.21 -1.16
C ARG A 111 3.81 4.64 -1.25
N GLY A 112 4.78 5.37 -0.68
CA GLY A 112 6.16 4.90 -0.65
C GLY A 112 7.17 5.96 -0.24
N PRO A 113 8.46 5.60 -0.14
CA PRO A 113 9.52 6.51 0.25
C PRO A 113 9.79 7.56 -0.83
N VAL A 114 10.10 8.77 -0.37
CA VAL A 114 10.55 9.89 -1.19
C VAL A 114 11.85 10.43 -0.63
N LEU A 115 12.85 10.64 -1.48
CA LEU A 115 14.10 11.27 -1.10
C LEU A 115 13.96 12.79 -1.14
N LEU A 116 14.28 13.46 -0.04
CA LEU A 116 14.43 14.92 0.04
C LEU A 116 15.92 15.24 0.07
N ASP A 117 16.46 15.67 -1.07
CA ASP A 117 17.87 16.00 -1.22
C ASP A 117 18.10 17.47 -0.81
N VAL A 118 18.97 17.65 0.19
CA VAL A 118 19.25 18.95 0.81
C VAL A 118 20.74 19.26 0.71
N PRO A 119 21.16 20.23 -0.14
CA PRO A 119 22.55 20.70 -0.15
C PRO A 119 23.01 21.09 1.25
N ARG A 120 24.23 20.66 1.64
CA ARG A 120 24.73 20.84 3.00
C ARG A 120 24.76 22.30 3.47
N ASP A 121 25.08 23.22 2.58
CA ASP A 121 25.13 24.66 2.86
C ASP A 121 23.76 25.24 3.22
N TYR A 122 22.65 24.58 2.87
CA TYR A 122 21.29 25.03 3.17
C TYR A 122 20.83 24.72 4.60
N PHE A 123 21.63 23.94 5.35
CA PHE A 123 21.37 23.72 6.78
C PHE A 123 21.88 24.87 7.67
N TYR A 124 22.58 25.85 7.09
CA TYR A 124 23.14 26.97 7.81
C TYR A 124 22.44 28.27 7.39
N GLY A 125 22.15 29.12 8.37
CA GLY A 125 21.51 30.41 8.15
C GLY A 125 20.02 30.40 8.46
N GLU A 126 19.39 31.52 8.19
CA GLU A 126 17.97 31.78 8.42
C GLU A 126 17.24 31.98 7.09
N VAL A 127 16.01 31.57 7.04
CA VAL A 127 15.11 31.78 5.90
C VAL A 127 13.75 32.26 6.39
N GLU A 128 13.15 33.18 5.68
CA GLU A 128 11.72 33.45 5.82
C GLU A 128 10.96 32.32 5.15
N ASP A 129 10.05 31.71 5.91
CA ASP A 129 9.34 30.54 5.42
C ASP A 129 7.83 30.69 5.62
N TYR A 130 7.07 30.10 4.68
CA TYR A 130 5.63 30.02 4.71
C TYR A 130 5.21 28.58 4.94
N ILE A 131 4.90 28.27 6.20
CA ILE A 131 4.50 26.93 6.62
C ILE A 131 2.99 26.78 6.51
N LEU A 132 2.55 25.83 5.68
CA LEU A 132 1.13 25.47 5.54
C LEU A 132 0.77 24.32 6.48
N GLU A 133 -0.46 24.35 6.95
CA GLU A 133 -1.04 23.23 7.67
C GLU A 133 -1.33 22.04 6.72
N PRO A 134 -1.25 20.79 7.18
CA PRO A 134 -1.43 19.62 6.32
C PRO A 134 -2.71 19.62 5.49
N HIS A 135 -3.84 20.07 6.04
CA HIS A 135 -5.12 20.14 5.34
C HIS A 135 -5.12 21.12 4.14
N GLN A 136 -4.18 22.07 4.11
CA GLN A 136 -4.08 23.07 3.04
C GLN A 136 -3.35 22.55 1.79
N TYR A 137 -2.62 21.41 1.89
CA TYR A 137 -1.85 20.86 0.78
C TYR A 137 -2.00 19.35 0.58
N ARG A 138 -2.69 18.65 1.49
CA ARG A 138 -3.03 17.23 1.35
C ARG A 138 -4.50 17.08 1.05
N VAL A 139 -4.79 16.33 0.00
CA VAL A 139 -6.16 15.90 -0.31
C VAL A 139 -6.32 14.52 0.30
N ASP A 140 -7.21 14.43 1.27
CA ASP A 140 -7.57 13.15 1.91
C ASP A 140 -8.82 12.54 1.25
N ASP A 141 -9.49 13.32 0.39
CA ASP A 141 -10.63 12.81 -0.41
C ASP A 141 -10.13 11.86 -1.48
N ARG A 142 -10.68 10.67 -1.47
CA ARG A 142 -10.25 9.57 -2.30
C ARG A 142 -11.49 9.00 -2.97
N GLY A 143 -11.45 8.90 -4.31
CA GLY A 143 -12.60 8.50 -5.12
C GLY A 143 -13.26 7.19 -4.70
N CYS A 144 -14.55 7.08 -4.94
CA CYS A 144 -15.41 5.96 -4.51
C CYS A 144 -15.61 4.89 -5.59
N GLY A 145 -14.84 4.88 -6.68
CA GLY A 145 -15.16 4.07 -7.84
C GLY A 145 -16.41 4.60 -8.58
N SER A 146 -16.69 4.10 -9.76
CA SER A 146 -17.92 4.49 -10.44
C SER A 146 -19.11 3.66 -9.90
N PRO A 147 -20.32 4.25 -9.78
CA PRO A 147 -21.53 3.51 -9.39
C PRO A 147 -21.78 2.29 -10.28
N GLU A 148 -21.53 2.40 -11.57
CA GLU A 148 -21.72 1.31 -12.53
C GLU A 148 -20.75 0.15 -12.26
N SER A 149 -19.47 0.43 -11.94
CA SER A 149 -18.48 -0.59 -11.62
C SER A 149 -18.81 -1.27 -10.31
N LEU A 150 -19.27 -0.52 -9.31
CA LEU A 150 -19.69 -1.05 -8.02
C LEU A 150 -20.92 -1.95 -8.17
N GLN A 151 -21.92 -1.52 -8.94
CA GLN A 151 -23.11 -2.31 -9.22
C GLN A 151 -22.76 -3.61 -9.95
N LYS A 152 -21.94 -3.53 -11.01
CA LYS A 152 -21.47 -4.71 -11.76
C LYS A 152 -20.73 -5.70 -10.86
N ALA A 153 -19.87 -5.21 -9.95
CA ALA A 153 -19.16 -6.03 -8.99
C ALA A 153 -20.13 -6.71 -8.01
N ALA A 154 -21.08 -5.96 -7.46
CA ALA A 154 -22.09 -6.48 -6.54
C ALA A 154 -22.95 -7.56 -7.20
N GLU A 155 -23.46 -7.33 -8.39
CA GLU A 155 -24.25 -8.30 -9.15
C GLU A 155 -23.47 -9.57 -9.49
N LEU A 156 -22.19 -9.43 -9.84
CA LEU A 156 -21.32 -10.56 -10.14
C LEU A 156 -21.07 -11.39 -8.88
N PHE A 157 -20.74 -10.74 -7.77
CA PHE A 157 -20.43 -11.40 -6.50
C PHE A 157 -21.68 -12.06 -5.89
N ALA A 158 -22.85 -11.41 -5.98
CA ALA A 158 -24.11 -11.93 -5.48
C ALA A 158 -24.60 -13.19 -6.24
N LYS A 159 -24.17 -13.40 -7.48
CA LYS A 159 -24.52 -14.58 -8.30
C LYS A 159 -23.52 -15.73 -8.16
N ALA A 160 -22.47 -15.54 -7.38
CA ALA A 160 -21.44 -16.56 -7.20
C ALA A 160 -21.98 -17.77 -6.43
N GLU A 161 -21.64 -18.96 -6.87
CA GLU A 161 -21.94 -20.21 -6.16
C GLU A 161 -20.85 -20.54 -5.15
N ARG A 162 -19.61 -20.15 -5.42
CA ARG A 162 -18.44 -20.34 -4.57
C ARG A 162 -17.63 -19.06 -4.48
N PRO A 163 -18.19 -18.00 -3.84
CA PRO A 163 -17.50 -16.73 -3.68
C PRO A 163 -16.33 -16.89 -2.70
N VAL A 164 -15.20 -16.23 -3.01
CA VAL A 164 -14.04 -16.13 -2.11
C VAL A 164 -13.57 -14.67 -2.05
N ILE A 165 -13.19 -14.23 -0.86
CA ILE A 165 -12.59 -12.90 -0.66
C ILE A 165 -11.08 -13.07 -0.44
N ILE A 166 -10.27 -12.27 -1.14
CA ILE A 166 -8.85 -12.11 -0.86
C ILE A 166 -8.62 -10.72 -0.29
N SER A 167 -8.32 -10.66 1.01
CA SER A 167 -8.08 -9.43 1.74
C SER A 167 -6.59 -9.12 1.83
N GLY A 168 -6.21 -7.89 1.53
CA GLY A 168 -4.81 -7.46 1.51
C GLY A 168 -4.56 -6.15 2.24
N ARG A 169 -3.36 -5.59 2.05
CA ARG A 169 -2.89 -4.39 2.72
C ARG A 169 -3.86 -3.21 2.68
N GLY A 170 -4.53 -2.99 1.54
CA GLY A 170 -5.44 -1.86 1.42
C GLY A 170 -6.57 -1.87 2.43
N VAL A 171 -6.99 -3.04 2.90
CA VAL A 171 -7.99 -3.20 3.97
C VAL A 171 -7.41 -2.75 5.31
N VAL A 172 -6.17 -3.13 5.62
CA VAL A 172 -5.45 -2.71 6.85
C VAL A 172 -5.23 -1.19 6.86
N ASP A 173 -4.71 -0.65 5.76
CA ASP A 173 -4.39 0.78 5.62
C ASP A 173 -5.63 1.68 5.74
N THR A 174 -6.82 1.14 5.62
CA THR A 174 -8.10 1.87 5.68
C THR A 174 -8.98 1.46 6.87
N ASP A 175 -8.49 0.57 7.74
CA ASP A 175 -9.22 0.06 8.92
C ASP A 175 -10.61 -0.51 8.54
N CYS A 176 -10.66 -1.30 7.45
CA CYS A 176 -11.91 -1.82 6.88
C CYS A 176 -12.14 -3.31 7.11
N GLN A 177 -11.41 -3.94 8.03
CA GLN A 177 -11.54 -5.37 8.34
C GLN A 177 -12.98 -5.76 8.71
N ASN A 178 -13.65 -4.92 9.50
CA ASN A 178 -15.04 -5.16 9.90
C ASN A 178 -16.00 -5.13 8.71
N ILE A 179 -15.80 -4.24 7.75
CA ILE A 179 -16.62 -4.16 6.54
C ILE A 179 -16.40 -5.40 5.66
N VAL A 180 -15.16 -5.89 5.57
CA VAL A 180 -14.87 -7.14 4.86
C VAL A 180 -15.54 -8.33 5.57
N ALA A 181 -15.58 -8.33 6.91
CA ALA A 181 -16.28 -9.36 7.67
C ALA A 181 -17.79 -9.33 7.42
N GLU A 182 -18.42 -8.16 7.40
CA GLU A 182 -19.85 -8.01 7.07
C GLU A 182 -20.18 -8.56 5.66
N ILE A 183 -19.33 -8.25 4.67
CA ILE A 183 -19.50 -8.77 3.29
C ILE A 183 -19.31 -10.30 3.28
N ALA A 184 -18.32 -10.81 4.00
CA ALA A 184 -18.04 -12.23 4.09
C ALA A 184 -19.20 -13.00 4.73
N GLU A 185 -19.76 -12.50 5.83
CA GLU A 185 -20.93 -13.09 6.49
C GLU A 185 -22.17 -13.08 5.59
N LEU A 186 -22.44 -11.93 4.95
CA LEU A 186 -23.60 -11.77 4.06
C LEU A 186 -23.58 -12.78 2.91
N MET A 187 -22.41 -13.04 2.35
CA MET A 187 -22.22 -13.93 1.20
C MET A 187 -21.83 -15.35 1.62
N THR A 188 -21.62 -15.61 2.92
CA THR A 188 -21.00 -16.84 3.43
C THR A 188 -19.70 -17.15 2.67
N ALA A 189 -18.92 -16.10 2.36
CA ALA A 189 -17.72 -16.17 1.54
C ALA A 189 -16.47 -16.36 2.42
N PRO A 190 -15.72 -17.47 2.25
CA PRO A 190 -14.45 -17.65 2.92
C PRO A 190 -13.47 -16.51 2.59
N VAL A 191 -12.64 -16.13 3.57
CA VAL A 191 -11.67 -15.05 3.43
C VAL A 191 -10.25 -15.58 3.55
N ALA A 192 -9.44 -15.34 2.51
CA ALA A 192 -8.01 -15.58 2.52
C ALA A 192 -7.27 -14.25 2.63
N CYS A 193 -6.20 -14.21 3.42
CA CYS A 193 -5.35 -13.03 3.53
C CYS A 193 -4.12 -13.13 2.63
N THR A 194 -3.60 -12.01 2.16
CA THR A 194 -2.32 -12.01 1.46
C THR A 194 -1.17 -12.27 2.43
N TYR A 195 -0.10 -12.92 1.97
CA TYR A 195 1.03 -13.42 2.76
C TYR A 195 1.56 -12.46 3.84
N LEU A 196 1.71 -11.17 3.55
CA LEU A 196 2.26 -10.19 4.49
C LEU A 196 1.21 -9.48 5.37
N HIS A 197 -0.07 -9.81 5.22
CA HIS A 197 -1.18 -9.08 5.84
C HIS A 197 -2.20 -10.03 6.43
N ASN A 198 -1.75 -10.84 7.41
CA ASN A 198 -2.64 -11.69 8.21
C ASN A 198 -3.61 -10.88 9.09
N ASP A 199 -3.33 -9.61 9.26
CA ASP A 199 -4.12 -8.60 9.96
C ASP A 199 -5.23 -7.98 9.07
N ALA A 200 -5.34 -8.41 7.82
CA ALA A 200 -6.35 -7.91 6.89
C ALA A 200 -7.75 -8.52 7.09
N PHE A 201 -7.89 -9.45 8.02
CA PHE A 201 -9.15 -10.04 8.44
C PHE A 201 -9.01 -10.63 9.86
N PRO A 202 -10.06 -10.61 10.71
CA PRO A 202 -10.00 -11.20 12.04
C PRO A 202 -9.69 -12.70 12.01
N ALA A 203 -8.62 -13.10 12.69
CA ALA A 203 -8.11 -14.48 12.64
C ALA A 203 -8.97 -15.49 13.43
N ASP A 204 -9.84 -15.03 14.32
CA ASP A 204 -10.81 -15.81 15.08
C ASP A 204 -12.17 -15.94 14.39
N HIS A 205 -12.33 -15.32 13.22
CA HIS A 205 -13.58 -15.37 12.47
C HIS A 205 -13.78 -16.74 11.79
N PRO A 206 -15.01 -17.36 11.83
CA PRO A 206 -15.26 -18.67 11.25
C PRO A 206 -14.96 -18.80 9.75
N LEU A 207 -15.06 -17.72 9.01
CA LEU A 207 -14.79 -17.67 7.57
C LEU A 207 -13.31 -17.41 7.22
N TRP A 208 -12.43 -17.27 8.21
CA TRP A 208 -11.02 -17.07 7.95
C TRP A 208 -10.32 -18.38 7.56
N MET A 209 -9.74 -18.43 6.36
CA MET A 209 -9.06 -19.61 5.82
C MET A 209 -7.54 -19.57 6.00
N GLY A 210 -6.99 -18.43 6.40
CA GLY A 210 -5.54 -18.21 6.52
C GLY A 210 -4.93 -17.48 5.33
N PRO A 211 -3.59 -17.32 5.33
CA PRO A 211 -2.89 -16.63 4.26
C PRO A 211 -2.75 -17.49 3.01
N ILE A 212 -2.70 -16.83 1.83
CA ILE A 212 -2.27 -17.41 0.55
C ILE A 212 -0.86 -16.95 0.19
N GLY A 213 -0.26 -17.59 -0.81
CA GLY A 213 1.08 -17.27 -1.30
C GLY A 213 2.18 -18.07 -0.62
N TYR A 214 3.41 -17.56 -0.65
CA TYR A 214 4.56 -18.23 -0.06
C TYR A 214 4.33 -18.57 1.41
N MET A 215 4.51 -19.85 1.80
CA MET A 215 4.19 -20.39 3.14
C MET A 215 2.73 -20.17 3.59
N GLY A 216 1.81 -20.04 2.64
CA GLY A 216 0.40 -19.86 2.95
C GLY A 216 -0.29 -21.14 3.41
N SER A 217 -1.53 -21.00 3.85
CA SER A 217 -2.39 -22.09 4.32
C SER A 217 -2.85 -22.98 3.15
N LYS A 218 -2.72 -24.30 3.32
CA LYS A 218 -3.26 -25.26 2.35
C LYS A 218 -4.80 -25.14 2.24
N ALA A 219 -5.47 -24.85 3.34
CA ALA A 219 -6.92 -24.63 3.36
C ALA A 219 -7.30 -23.42 2.50
N ALA A 220 -6.63 -22.26 2.71
CA ALA A 220 -6.87 -21.05 1.91
C ALA A 220 -6.64 -21.30 0.41
N MET A 221 -5.57 -21.99 0.05
CA MET A 221 -5.27 -22.31 -1.35
C MET A 221 -6.31 -23.20 -2.00
N ASN A 222 -6.75 -24.27 -1.31
CA ASN A 222 -7.81 -25.14 -1.81
C ASN A 222 -9.12 -24.37 -1.98
N THR A 223 -9.47 -23.51 -1.02
CA THR A 223 -10.68 -22.68 -1.09
C THR A 223 -10.65 -21.75 -2.30
N VAL A 224 -9.52 -21.08 -2.55
CA VAL A 224 -9.38 -20.22 -3.73
C VAL A 224 -9.39 -21.04 -5.03
N ALA A 225 -8.84 -22.26 -5.03
CA ALA A 225 -8.84 -23.14 -6.20
C ALA A 225 -10.25 -23.59 -6.64
N GLU A 226 -11.21 -23.57 -5.75
CA GLU A 226 -12.62 -23.94 -6.02
C GLU A 226 -13.52 -22.75 -6.34
N ALA A 227 -12.99 -21.52 -6.25
CA ALA A 227 -13.78 -20.31 -6.45
C ALA A 227 -14.27 -20.15 -7.88
N ASP A 228 -15.50 -19.68 -8.03
CA ASP A 228 -16.04 -19.19 -9.30
C ASP A 228 -15.97 -17.66 -9.43
N VAL A 229 -16.04 -16.95 -8.29
CA VAL A 229 -15.82 -15.51 -8.22
C VAL A 229 -14.89 -15.16 -7.07
N ILE A 230 -13.85 -14.39 -7.36
CA ILE A 230 -12.87 -13.92 -6.39
C ILE A 230 -13.01 -12.40 -6.23
N LEU A 231 -13.31 -11.94 -5.01
CA LEU A 231 -13.30 -10.53 -4.66
C LEU A 231 -11.96 -10.18 -3.99
N ALA A 232 -11.05 -9.57 -4.74
CA ALA A 232 -9.72 -9.18 -4.28
C ALA A 232 -9.74 -7.71 -3.81
N ILE A 233 -9.59 -7.47 -2.50
CA ILE A 233 -9.71 -6.14 -1.88
C ILE A 233 -8.36 -5.68 -1.37
N GLY A 234 -7.90 -4.51 -1.88
CA GLY A 234 -6.67 -3.88 -1.42
C GLY A 234 -5.42 -4.73 -1.63
N THR A 235 -5.42 -5.52 -2.68
CA THR A 235 -4.30 -6.39 -3.05
C THR A 235 -3.99 -6.30 -4.54
N ARG A 236 -2.69 -6.18 -4.84
CA ARG A 236 -2.18 -6.20 -6.23
C ARG A 236 -2.06 -7.62 -6.81
N LEU A 237 -2.45 -8.66 -6.07
CA LEU A 237 -2.32 -10.06 -6.45
C LEU A 237 -0.91 -10.40 -6.98
N SER A 238 0.15 -9.92 -6.28
CA SER A 238 1.53 -10.08 -6.74
C SER A 238 1.91 -11.57 -6.84
N VAL A 239 2.80 -11.89 -7.78
CA VAL A 239 3.26 -13.28 -8.03
C VAL A 239 3.71 -13.97 -6.75
N PHE A 240 4.48 -13.29 -5.88
CA PHE A 240 4.91 -13.86 -4.60
C PHE A 240 3.75 -14.10 -3.63
N GLY A 241 2.78 -13.17 -3.58
CA GLY A 241 1.59 -13.28 -2.75
C GLY A 241 0.56 -14.28 -3.27
N THR A 242 0.73 -14.79 -4.47
CA THR A 242 -0.15 -15.77 -5.11
C THR A 242 0.60 -16.99 -5.64
N THR A 243 1.85 -17.19 -5.18
CA THR A 243 2.66 -18.35 -5.61
C THR A 243 1.99 -19.67 -5.24
N PRO A 244 1.73 -20.55 -6.20
CA PRO A 244 1.20 -21.89 -5.93
C PRO A 244 2.15 -22.68 -5.03
N GLN A 245 1.58 -23.43 -4.09
CA GLN A 245 2.30 -24.34 -3.21
C GLN A 245 1.50 -25.64 -3.04
N TYR A 246 2.13 -26.66 -2.49
CA TYR A 246 1.51 -27.97 -2.22
C TYR A 246 0.88 -28.63 -3.44
N ASP A 247 1.46 -28.38 -4.64
CA ASP A 247 0.93 -28.85 -5.93
C ASP A 247 -0.50 -28.38 -6.25
N ILE A 248 -0.95 -27.28 -5.59
CA ILE A 248 -2.26 -26.66 -5.81
C ILE A 248 -2.09 -25.45 -6.72
N ASN A 249 -2.67 -25.50 -7.91
CA ASN A 249 -2.84 -24.32 -8.75
C ASN A 249 -4.15 -23.64 -8.39
N TYR A 250 -4.09 -22.57 -7.57
CA TYR A 250 -5.25 -21.97 -6.92
C TYR A 250 -5.65 -20.63 -7.53
N PHE A 251 -5.57 -20.40 -8.72
CA PHE A 251 -6.27 -19.31 -9.43
C PHE A 251 -6.90 -19.95 -10.67
N PRO A 252 -8.15 -20.47 -10.53
CA PRO A 252 -8.79 -21.15 -11.65
C PRO A 252 -8.99 -20.17 -12.82
N GLU A 253 -8.65 -20.60 -14.03
CA GLU A 253 -8.83 -19.80 -15.25
C GLU A 253 -10.30 -19.41 -15.48
N THR A 254 -11.22 -20.19 -14.92
CA THR A 254 -12.67 -19.98 -15.02
C THR A 254 -13.20 -19.00 -13.99
N ALA A 255 -12.45 -18.70 -12.93
CA ALA A 255 -12.87 -17.78 -11.90
C ALA A 255 -12.88 -16.32 -12.41
N LYS A 256 -13.97 -15.62 -12.15
CA LYS A 256 -14.08 -14.18 -12.43
C LYS A 256 -13.50 -13.40 -11.28
N ILE A 257 -12.59 -12.48 -11.56
CA ILE A 257 -11.93 -11.66 -10.55
C ILE A 257 -12.54 -10.26 -10.53
N ILE A 258 -12.97 -9.84 -9.35
CA ILE A 258 -13.28 -8.45 -9.03
C ILE A 258 -12.09 -7.92 -8.25
N GLN A 259 -11.40 -6.90 -8.74
CA GLN A 259 -10.22 -6.36 -8.07
C GLN A 259 -10.44 -4.90 -7.68
N ILE A 260 -10.23 -4.61 -6.40
CA ILE A 260 -10.32 -3.28 -5.80
C ILE A 260 -8.93 -2.87 -5.33
N ASP A 261 -8.40 -1.81 -5.92
CA ASP A 261 -7.08 -1.26 -5.54
C ASP A 261 -7.08 0.26 -5.75
N ILE A 262 -6.32 0.97 -4.93
CA ILE A 262 -6.13 2.43 -5.06
C ILE A 262 -5.28 2.80 -6.27
N ASN A 263 -4.36 1.91 -6.66
CA ASN A 263 -3.44 2.13 -7.76
C ASN A 263 -3.95 1.46 -9.04
N PRO A 264 -4.33 2.23 -10.07
CA PRO A 264 -4.81 1.67 -11.32
C PRO A 264 -3.82 0.72 -12.00
N LEU A 265 -2.51 0.89 -11.75
CA LEU A 265 -1.47 0.03 -12.31
C LEU A 265 -1.41 -1.37 -11.67
N ASN A 266 -2.14 -1.59 -10.58
CA ASN A 266 -2.26 -2.90 -9.95
C ASN A 266 -3.43 -3.71 -10.51
N ILE A 267 -4.44 -3.03 -11.08
CA ILE A 267 -5.61 -3.71 -11.66
C ILE A 267 -5.18 -4.52 -12.89
N ALA A 268 -5.57 -5.79 -12.93
CA ALA A 268 -5.28 -6.74 -13.99
C ALA A 268 -3.77 -6.93 -14.28
N ARG A 269 -2.90 -6.64 -13.32
CA ARG A 269 -1.45 -6.72 -13.52
C ARG A 269 -0.95 -8.15 -13.68
N THR A 270 -1.54 -9.11 -12.98
CA THR A 270 -1.10 -10.50 -12.91
C THR A 270 -2.15 -11.50 -13.37
N HIS A 271 -3.41 -11.17 -13.22
CA HIS A 271 -4.55 -12.00 -13.59
C HIS A 271 -5.57 -11.17 -14.36
N PRO A 272 -6.28 -11.75 -15.35
CA PRO A 272 -7.42 -11.09 -15.98
C PRO A 272 -8.48 -10.70 -14.94
N VAL A 273 -9.09 -9.54 -15.09
CA VAL A 273 -10.08 -9.00 -14.15
C VAL A 273 -11.37 -8.72 -14.89
N GLU A 274 -12.49 -9.25 -14.38
CA GLU A 274 -13.82 -8.97 -14.94
C GLU A 274 -14.32 -7.57 -14.54
N VAL A 275 -14.05 -7.15 -13.29
CA VAL A 275 -14.40 -5.82 -12.80
C VAL A 275 -13.23 -5.24 -12.01
N GLY A 276 -12.61 -4.18 -12.54
CA GLY A 276 -11.58 -3.40 -11.85
C GLY A 276 -12.19 -2.14 -11.24
N ILE A 277 -11.91 -1.89 -9.95
CA ILE A 277 -12.42 -0.71 -9.25
C ILE A 277 -11.24 0.03 -8.62
N ILE A 278 -11.03 1.29 -9.04
CA ILE A 278 -10.03 2.16 -8.43
C ILE A 278 -10.68 2.82 -7.22
N PHE A 279 -10.29 2.35 -6.02
CA PHE A 279 -11.05 2.66 -4.83
C PHE A 279 -10.25 2.46 -3.54
N ILE A 280 -10.64 3.19 -2.49
CA ILE A 280 -10.19 2.93 -1.13
C ILE A 280 -11.28 2.19 -0.38
N ALA A 281 -10.88 1.17 0.37
CA ALA A 281 -11.78 0.29 1.08
C ALA A 281 -12.79 0.98 2.03
N HIS A 282 -12.57 2.25 2.43
CA HIS A 282 -13.51 3.02 3.26
C HIS A 282 -14.91 3.21 2.67
N ALA A 283 -15.11 3.04 1.36
CA ALA A 283 -16.44 3.15 0.78
C ALA A 283 -17.00 1.76 0.38
N LEU A 284 -16.39 0.65 0.84
CA LEU A 284 -16.97 -0.70 0.81
C LEU A 284 -18.42 -0.78 1.36
N PRO A 285 -18.92 0.11 2.26
CA PRO A 285 -20.34 0.13 2.62
C PRO A 285 -21.30 0.28 1.43
N LEU A 286 -20.81 0.78 0.28
CA LEU A 286 -21.59 0.77 -0.95
C LEU A 286 -21.77 -0.64 -1.55
N LEU A 287 -20.88 -1.59 -1.22
CA LEU A 287 -21.06 -3.02 -1.53
C LEU A 287 -22.03 -3.71 -0.55
N SER A 288 -22.28 -3.13 0.63
CA SER A 288 -23.35 -3.61 1.54
C SER A 288 -24.77 -3.35 1.01
N LEU A 289 -24.89 -2.66 -0.13
CA LEU A 289 -26.13 -2.63 -0.94
C LEU A 289 -26.42 -3.96 -1.64
N ILE A 290 -25.50 -4.94 -1.60
CA ILE A 290 -25.72 -6.31 -2.10
C ILE A 290 -27.04 -6.94 -1.58
N PRO A 291 -27.48 -6.76 -0.31
CA PRO A 291 -28.76 -7.28 0.13
C PRO A 291 -29.97 -6.70 -0.60
N PHE A 292 -29.92 -5.42 -0.97
CA PHE A 292 -31.02 -4.80 -1.71
C PHE A 292 -31.10 -5.30 -3.15
N LEU A 293 -30.01 -5.79 -3.72
CA LEU A 293 -29.98 -6.43 -5.04
C LEU A 293 -30.40 -7.90 -4.97
N CYS A 294 -30.14 -8.59 -3.86
CA CYS A 294 -30.56 -9.99 -3.65
C CYS A 294 -32.05 -10.16 -3.34
N VAL A 295 -32.72 -9.15 -2.78
CA VAL A 295 -34.17 -9.22 -2.44
C VAL A 295 -35.05 -9.25 -3.71
N THR A 296 -34.52 -8.89 -4.87
CA THR A 296 -35.24 -8.98 -6.14
C THR A 296 -35.10 -10.32 -6.86
N SER A 297 -34.21 -11.21 -6.39
CA SER A 297 -34.09 -12.58 -6.88
C SER A 297 -34.25 -13.56 -5.69
N SER A 298 -35.42 -14.18 -5.59
CA SER A 298 -35.73 -15.24 -4.62
C SER A 298 -34.82 -16.44 -4.87
N VAL A 299 -33.68 -16.49 -4.22
CA VAL A 299 -32.82 -17.69 -4.13
C VAL A 299 -32.95 -18.26 -2.74
N THR A 300 -33.74 -19.30 -2.63
CA THR A 300 -33.82 -20.18 -1.44
C THR A 300 -32.59 -21.08 -1.41
N TRP A 301 -31.75 -20.90 -0.39
CA TRP A 301 -30.63 -21.79 -0.11
C TRP A 301 -31.15 -23.08 0.55
N SER A 302 -30.96 -24.23 -0.09
CA SER A 302 -31.08 -25.51 0.55
C SER A 302 -29.69 -26.00 0.95
N PHE A 303 -29.44 -26.08 2.26
CA PHE A 303 -28.27 -26.76 2.80
C PHE A 303 -28.48 -28.27 2.66
N VAL A 304 -27.53 -28.96 2.01
CA VAL A 304 -27.34 -30.41 2.11
C VAL A 304 -26.01 -30.66 2.77
#